data_91ec3fa7f37cf5f146e9c027ca3019bc
#
_entry.id   91ec3fa7f37cf5f146e9c027ca3019bc
#
_cell.length_a   1.000
_cell.length_b   1.000
_cell.length_c   1.000
_cell.angle_alpha   90.00
_cell.angle_beta   90.00
_cell.angle_gamma   90.00
#
_symmetry.space_group_name_H-M   'P 1'
#
loop_
_entity.id
_entity.type
_entity.pdbx_description
1 polymer ?
#
loop_
_entity_poly.entity_id
_entity_poly.type
_entity_poly.pdbx_seq_one_letter_code
_entity_poly.pdbx_strand_id
1 'polypeptide(L)'
;AELGRLQLRVLVVDMDPQANASLHIGKRHPSEVSITCAELLLSELEKLPQAIDEDTMLENVSLIYGSLELGRTEDDLREQTPRPSEELLHKLQPLQGLYDVILIDTPPSLKLLTSNALAVATHVIIPIESGSQYGLYGVSDLMRHCNKIRKINPGLSLLGALLIRHDERQTVCKLVEN
;
A
#
# COMPACT_ATOMS: atom_id res chain seq x y z
N ALA A 1 13.00 -5.63 2.11
CA ALA A 1 14.34 -6.13 2.47
C ALA A 1 15.24 -6.27 1.23
N GLU A 2 14.90 -7.13 0.25
CA GLU A 2 15.80 -7.38 -0.91
C GLU A 2 16.09 -6.11 -1.73
N LEU A 3 15.11 -5.29 -2.01
CA LEU A 3 15.32 -4.02 -2.74
C LEU A 3 16.33 -3.11 -1.99
N GLY A 4 16.22 -3.00 -0.67
CA GLY A 4 17.18 -2.23 0.14
C GLY A 4 18.59 -2.81 0.11
N ARG A 5 18.73 -4.15 0.13
CA ARG A 5 20.03 -4.83 -0.03
C ARG A 5 20.66 -4.59 -1.41
N LEU A 6 19.83 -4.36 -2.42
CA LEU A 6 20.27 -3.95 -3.76
C LEU A 6 20.63 -2.45 -3.83
N GLN A 7 20.74 -1.77 -2.70
CA GLN A 7 21.07 -0.35 -2.56
C GLN A 7 20.02 0.59 -3.18
N LEU A 8 18.80 0.11 -3.38
CA LEU A 8 17.68 0.95 -3.80
C LEU A 8 17.12 1.70 -2.59
N ARG A 9 16.78 2.97 -2.76
CA ARG A 9 16.07 3.78 -1.79
C ARG A 9 14.60 3.39 -1.86
N VAL A 10 14.09 2.77 -0.81
CA VAL A 10 12.72 2.25 -0.77
C VAL A 10 11.91 3.01 0.27
N LEU A 11 10.71 3.44 -0.09
CA LEU A 11 9.71 3.90 0.87
C LEU A 11 8.60 2.86 0.93
N VAL A 12 8.25 2.44 2.13
CA VAL A 12 7.04 1.65 2.40
C VAL A 12 5.98 2.58 2.98
N VAL A 13 4.79 2.58 2.40
CA VAL A 13 3.62 3.31 2.91
C VAL A 13 2.59 2.28 3.35
N ASP A 14 2.38 2.18 4.65
CA ASP A 14 1.42 1.24 5.22
C ASP A 14 0.04 1.91 5.31
N MET A 15 -0.88 1.48 4.47
CA MET A 15 -2.26 1.96 4.42
C MET A 15 -3.27 0.97 5.00
N ASP A 16 -2.78 -0.15 5.59
CA ASP A 16 -3.69 -1.08 6.27
C ASP A 16 -3.93 -0.60 7.71
N PRO A 17 -5.20 -0.47 8.17
CA PRO A 17 -5.52 -0.22 9.57
C PRO A 17 -4.91 -1.23 10.56
N GLN A 18 -4.61 -2.45 10.10
CA GLN A 18 -3.93 -3.45 10.95
C GLN A 18 -2.44 -3.14 11.14
N ALA A 19 -1.84 -2.26 10.36
CA ALA A 19 -0.46 -1.81 10.45
C ALA A 19 0.58 -2.94 10.50
N ASN A 20 0.32 -4.05 9.82
CA ASN A 20 1.19 -5.22 9.85
C ASN A 20 2.57 -4.94 9.24
N ALA A 21 2.63 -4.20 8.13
CA ALA A 21 3.90 -3.80 7.54
C ALA A 21 4.71 -2.92 8.52
N SER A 22 4.05 -1.98 9.18
CA SER A 22 4.67 -1.11 10.20
C SER A 22 5.25 -1.90 11.38
N LEU A 23 4.51 -2.87 11.90
CA LEU A 23 4.96 -3.73 12.99
C LEU A 23 6.16 -4.61 12.63
N HIS A 24 6.31 -5.00 11.36
CA HIS A 24 7.40 -5.86 10.89
C HIS A 24 8.65 -5.09 10.44
N ILE A 25 8.50 -3.83 10.03
CA ILE A 25 9.58 -3.04 9.44
C ILE A 25 10.04 -1.94 10.40
N GLY A 26 9.12 -1.33 11.13
CA GLY A 26 9.41 -0.22 12.04
C GLY A 26 10.13 -0.67 13.30
N LYS A 27 10.98 0.20 13.85
CA LYS A 27 11.59 0.02 15.18
C LYS A 27 10.69 0.50 16.32
N ARG A 28 9.70 1.33 16.00
CA ARG A 28 8.72 1.86 16.95
C ARG A 28 7.36 1.15 16.76
N HIS A 29 6.57 1.10 17.82
CA HIS A 29 5.18 0.71 17.66
C HIS A 29 4.38 1.84 16.99
N PRO A 30 3.39 1.56 16.10
CA PRO A 30 2.59 2.61 15.45
C PRO A 30 1.97 3.62 16.41
N SER A 31 1.56 3.21 17.61
CA SER A 31 1.00 4.10 18.64
C SER A 31 2.00 5.10 19.24
N GLU A 32 3.30 4.94 18.99
CA GLU A 32 4.37 5.84 19.45
C GLU A 32 4.74 6.87 18.37
N VAL A 33 4.13 6.77 17.17
CA VAL A 33 4.39 7.65 16.04
C VAL A 33 3.34 8.75 15.98
N SER A 34 3.80 10.00 15.98
CA SER A 34 2.90 11.17 16.01
C SER A 34 2.19 11.43 14.70
N ILE A 35 2.84 11.15 13.56
CA ILE A 35 2.28 11.35 12.23
C ILE A 35 2.35 10.02 11.49
N THR A 36 1.26 9.28 11.53
CA THR A 36 1.08 8.06 10.75
C THR A 36 0.45 8.38 9.39
N CYS A 37 0.20 7.39 8.57
CA CYS A 37 -0.47 7.57 7.29
C CYS A 37 -1.88 8.17 7.47
N ALA A 38 -2.56 7.89 8.57
CA ALA A 38 -3.88 8.45 8.89
C ALA A 38 -3.81 9.98 9.07
N GLU A 39 -2.91 10.46 9.93
CA GLU A 39 -2.72 11.90 10.14
C GLU A 39 -2.17 12.59 8.89
N LEU A 40 -1.26 11.94 8.16
CA LEU A 40 -0.70 12.49 6.93
C LEU A 40 -1.78 12.76 5.88
N LEU A 41 -2.70 11.82 5.67
CA LEU A 41 -3.79 11.98 4.69
C LEU A 41 -4.69 13.17 4.98
N LEU A 42 -4.91 13.51 6.26
CA LEU A 42 -5.77 14.61 6.71
C LEU A 42 -5.03 15.93 6.98
N SER A 43 -3.69 15.93 6.92
CA SER A 43 -2.88 17.11 7.25
C SER A 43 -2.41 17.86 6.00
N GLU A 44 -1.78 19.02 6.20
CA GLU A 44 -1.08 19.76 5.16
C GLU A 44 0.25 19.07 4.77
N LEU A 45 0.80 19.41 3.59
CA LEU A 45 2.02 18.79 3.04
C LEU A 45 3.27 18.98 3.91
N GLU A 46 3.30 20.03 4.73
CA GLU A 46 4.38 20.35 5.67
C GLU A 46 4.60 19.25 6.72
N LYS A 47 3.62 18.38 6.91
CA LYS A 47 3.73 17.21 7.81
C LYS A 47 4.43 16.02 7.18
N LEU A 48 4.58 15.98 5.86
CA LEU A 48 5.16 14.85 5.14
C LEU A 48 6.56 14.44 5.66
N PRO A 49 7.51 15.36 5.89
CA PRO A 49 8.83 14.96 6.43
C PRO A 49 8.77 14.32 7.81
N GLN A 50 7.76 14.68 8.62
CA GLN A 50 7.57 14.14 9.96
C GLN A 50 6.92 12.75 9.95
N ALA A 51 6.22 12.40 8.85
CA ALA A 51 5.59 11.11 8.67
C ALA A 51 6.59 10.03 8.20
N ILE A 52 7.73 10.43 7.61
CA ILE A 52 8.73 9.51 7.07
C ILE A 52 9.72 9.14 8.16
N ASP A 53 9.78 7.87 8.50
CA ASP A 53 10.77 7.30 9.40
C ASP A 53 11.86 6.60 8.58
N GLU A 54 13.08 7.10 8.66
CA GLU A 54 14.25 6.51 8.01
C GLU A 54 14.95 5.47 8.91
N ASP A 55 14.64 5.46 10.21
CA ASP A 55 15.23 4.52 11.17
C ASP A 55 14.37 3.25 11.30
N THR A 56 14.44 2.39 10.30
CA THR A 56 13.71 1.12 10.27
C THR A 56 14.60 -0.09 10.58
N MET A 57 14.01 -1.28 10.68
CA MET A 57 14.75 -2.55 10.83
C MET A 57 15.46 -2.98 9.54
N LEU A 58 15.19 -2.32 8.42
CA LEU A 58 15.68 -2.70 7.09
C LEU A 58 16.58 -1.60 6.51
N GLU A 59 17.71 -2.00 5.98
CA GLU A 59 18.67 -1.11 5.34
C GLU A 59 18.07 -0.47 4.06
N ASN A 60 18.29 0.85 3.86
CA ASN A 60 17.79 1.64 2.73
C ASN A 60 16.26 1.63 2.56
N VAL A 61 15.52 1.36 3.65
CA VAL A 61 14.07 1.35 3.65
C VAL A 61 13.55 2.39 4.64
N SER A 62 12.79 3.37 4.15
CA SER A 62 12.00 4.30 4.95
C SER A 62 10.56 3.81 5.07
N LEU A 63 9.84 4.27 6.08
CA LEU A 63 8.48 3.84 6.40
C LEU A 63 7.58 5.03 6.73
N ILE A 64 6.38 5.06 6.14
CA ILE A 64 5.24 5.80 6.66
C ILE A 64 4.34 4.78 7.36
N TYR A 65 4.19 4.93 8.67
CA TYR A 65 3.47 3.99 9.51
C TYR A 65 1.97 3.99 9.24
N GLY A 66 1.38 2.82 9.14
CA GLY A 66 -0.06 2.62 9.27
C GLY A 66 -0.52 2.75 10.72
N SER A 67 -1.82 2.93 10.92
CA SER A 67 -2.42 2.93 12.27
C SER A 67 -3.90 2.54 12.21
N LEU A 68 -4.45 2.14 13.36
CA LEU A 68 -5.87 1.80 13.50
C LEU A 68 -6.79 2.98 13.09
N GLU A 69 -6.31 4.21 13.22
CA GLU A 69 -7.05 5.42 12.84
C GLU A 69 -7.39 5.47 11.36
N LEU A 70 -6.63 4.78 10.49
CA LEU A 70 -6.95 4.65 9.06
C LEU A 70 -8.36 4.12 8.82
N GLY A 71 -8.91 3.32 9.75
CA GLY A 71 -10.28 2.83 9.65
C GLY A 71 -11.34 3.94 9.67
N ARG A 72 -11.05 5.07 10.35
CA ARG A 72 -11.91 6.26 10.41
C ARG A 72 -11.56 7.29 9.36
N THR A 73 -10.31 7.33 8.94
CA THR A 73 -9.79 8.29 7.96
C THR A 73 -10.58 8.26 6.64
N GLU A 74 -11.15 7.13 6.26
CA GLU A 74 -11.99 7.05 5.05
C GLU A 74 -13.23 7.96 5.12
N ASP A 75 -13.87 8.06 6.26
CA ASP A 75 -15.06 8.90 6.45
C ASP A 75 -14.65 10.38 6.55
N ASP A 76 -13.60 10.68 7.31
CA ASP A 76 -13.04 12.03 7.43
C ASP A 76 -12.60 12.58 6.06
N LEU A 77 -11.95 11.77 5.22
CA LEU A 77 -11.56 12.17 3.87
C LEU A 77 -12.77 12.53 2.99
N ARG A 78 -13.87 11.76 3.08
CA ARG A 78 -15.08 12.05 2.31
C ARG A 78 -15.73 13.37 2.73
N GLU A 79 -15.63 13.73 4.00
CA GLU A 79 -16.22 14.97 4.54
C GLU A 79 -15.34 16.19 4.28
N GLN A 80 -14.01 16.03 4.36
CA GLN A 80 -13.06 17.14 4.39
C GLN A 80 -12.46 17.47 3.04
N THR A 81 -12.47 16.54 2.06
CA THR A 81 -11.79 16.77 0.79
C THR A 81 -12.71 16.60 -0.41
N PRO A 82 -12.55 17.45 -1.46
CA PRO A 82 -13.36 17.34 -2.68
C PRO A 82 -12.95 16.15 -3.56
N ARG A 83 -11.74 15.60 -3.37
CA ARG A 83 -11.19 14.47 -4.13
C ARG A 83 -10.58 13.43 -3.20
N PRO A 84 -11.40 12.78 -2.36
CA PRO A 84 -10.91 11.92 -1.29
C PRO A 84 -10.07 10.72 -1.75
N SER A 85 -10.20 10.30 -3.01
CA SER A 85 -9.41 9.19 -3.57
C SER A 85 -8.04 9.61 -4.15
N GLU A 86 -7.72 10.90 -4.14
CA GLU A 86 -6.48 11.44 -4.71
C GLU A 86 -5.54 12.03 -3.65
N GLU A 87 -5.90 11.95 -2.36
CA GLU A 87 -5.11 12.58 -1.29
C GLU A 87 -3.70 11.99 -1.18
N LEU A 88 -3.56 10.67 -1.23
CA LEU A 88 -2.23 10.07 -1.20
C LEU A 88 -1.37 10.49 -2.41
N LEU A 89 -1.97 10.67 -3.58
CA LEU A 89 -1.27 11.20 -4.75
C LEU A 89 -0.66 12.58 -4.45
N HIS A 90 -1.44 13.48 -3.85
CA HIS A 90 -0.95 14.81 -3.47
C HIS A 90 0.15 14.74 -2.41
N LYS A 91 0.02 13.84 -1.41
CA LYS A 91 1.04 13.68 -0.36
C LYS A 91 2.35 13.11 -0.89
N LEU A 92 2.32 12.16 -1.81
CA LEU A 92 3.53 11.51 -2.32
C LEU A 92 4.18 12.23 -3.52
N GLN A 93 3.50 13.18 -4.16
CA GLN A 93 4.05 13.94 -5.30
C GLN A 93 5.41 14.59 -5.02
N PRO A 94 5.66 15.22 -3.85
CA PRO A 94 6.97 15.81 -3.53
C PRO A 94 8.11 14.80 -3.41
N LEU A 95 7.80 13.51 -3.21
CA LEU A 95 8.77 12.44 -3.07
C LEU A 95 9.24 11.86 -4.41
N GLN A 96 8.69 12.35 -5.52
CA GLN A 96 9.05 11.88 -6.85
C GLN A 96 10.56 12.08 -7.13
N GLY A 97 11.26 11.01 -7.46
CA GLY A 97 12.70 11.00 -7.68
C GLY A 97 13.57 10.91 -6.42
N LEU A 98 13.01 11.03 -5.21
CA LEU A 98 13.74 10.82 -3.96
C LEU A 98 13.91 9.34 -3.62
N TYR A 99 12.95 8.52 -4.01
CA TYR A 99 12.96 7.06 -3.85
C TYR A 99 13.00 6.38 -5.20
N ASP A 100 13.70 5.25 -5.25
CA ASP A 100 13.77 4.41 -6.46
C ASP A 100 12.52 3.51 -6.57
N VAL A 101 11.95 3.14 -5.41
CA VAL A 101 10.71 2.35 -5.31
C VAL A 101 9.87 2.84 -4.13
N ILE A 102 8.57 3.04 -4.36
CA ILE A 102 7.57 3.25 -3.30
C ILE A 102 6.64 2.05 -3.31
N LEU A 103 6.59 1.31 -2.20
CA LEU A 103 5.68 0.19 -1.98
C LEU A 103 4.52 0.66 -1.11
N ILE A 104 3.30 0.46 -1.56
CA ILE A 104 2.10 0.85 -0.81
C ILE A 104 1.38 -0.44 -0.41
N ASP A 105 1.39 -0.74 0.89
CA ASP A 105 0.64 -1.86 1.46
C ASP A 105 -0.81 -1.44 1.73
N THR A 106 -1.77 -2.24 1.27
CA THR A 106 -3.19 -1.88 1.28
C THR A 106 -4.04 -2.92 2.01
N PRO A 107 -5.13 -2.50 2.67
CA PRO A 107 -6.08 -3.45 3.23
C PRO A 107 -6.73 -4.31 2.14
N PRO A 108 -7.24 -5.50 2.49
CA PRO A 108 -7.89 -6.41 1.55
C PRO A 108 -9.26 -5.91 1.04
N SER A 109 -9.64 -4.68 1.34
CA SER A 109 -10.90 -4.06 0.93
C SER A 109 -10.71 -3.15 -0.28
N LEU A 110 -11.66 -3.13 -1.21
CA LEU A 110 -11.66 -2.24 -2.39
C LEU A 110 -12.39 -0.91 -2.09
N LYS A 111 -12.03 -0.27 -0.96
CA LYS A 111 -12.59 1.00 -0.51
C LYS A 111 -11.69 2.18 -0.81
N LEU A 112 -11.85 3.27 -0.06
CA LEU A 112 -11.20 4.55 -0.32
C LEU A 112 -9.68 4.50 -0.13
N LEU A 113 -9.17 3.78 0.88
CA LEU A 113 -7.72 3.61 1.09
C LEU A 113 -7.07 2.92 -0.10
N THR A 114 -7.64 1.81 -0.58
CA THR A 114 -7.15 1.12 -1.78
C THR A 114 -7.28 2.00 -3.04
N SER A 115 -8.34 2.82 -3.15
CA SER A 115 -8.48 3.78 -4.25
C SER A 115 -7.37 4.83 -4.22
N ASN A 116 -6.98 5.33 -3.05
CA ASN A 116 -5.86 6.27 -2.87
C ASN A 116 -4.53 5.65 -3.32
N ALA A 117 -4.26 4.41 -2.90
CA ALA A 117 -3.05 3.69 -3.33
C ALA A 117 -3.00 3.52 -4.85
N LEU A 118 -4.09 3.09 -5.47
CA LEU A 118 -4.18 2.88 -6.92
C LEU A 118 -4.11 4.21 -7.71
N ALA A 119 -4.58 5.31 -7.14
CA ALA A 119 -4.54 6.63 -7.80
C ALA A 119 -3.11 7.14 -8.00
N VAL A 120 -2.17 6.76 -7.14
CA VAL A 120 -0.75 7.17 -7.22
C VAL A 120 0.16 6.08 -7.80
N ALA A 121 -0.24 4.82 -7.74
CA ALA A 121 0.60 3.70 -8.14
C ALA A 121 0.86 3.67 -9.65
N THR A 122 2.06 3.29 -10.04
CA THR A 122 2.40 2.97 -11.44
C THR A 122 2.06 1.52 -11.78
N HIS A 123 2.23 0.62 -10.81
CA HIS A 123 2.03 -0.81 -10.98
C HIS A 123 1.26 -1.42 -9.82
N VAL A 124 0.52 -2.49 -10.11
CA VAL A 124 -0.18 -3.32 -9.12
C VAL A 124 0.41 -4.73 -9.15
N ILE A 125 0.74 -5.24 -7.96
CA ILE A 125 1.05 -6.66 -7.75
C ILE A 125 -0.10 -7.25 -6.95
N ILE A 126 -0.62 -8.39 -7.38
CA ILE A 126 -1.74 -9.07 -6.70
C ILE A 126 -1.19 -10.29 -5.97
N PRO A 127 -1.06 -10.28 -4.63
CA PRO A 127 -0.71 -11.48 -3.90
C PRO A 127 -1.90 -12.45 -3.90
N ILE A 128 -1.65 -13.68 -4.33
CA ILE A 128 -2.65 -14.77 -4.34
C ILE A 128 -2.13 -15.90 -3.48
N GLU A 129 -2.89 -16.26 -2.46
CA GLU A 129 -2.57 -17.44 -1.63
C GLU A 129 -2.85 -18.71 -2.42
N SER A 130 -1.81 -19.53 -2.55
CA SER A 130 -1.91 -20.82 -3.25
C SER A 130 -2.94 -21.71 -2.55
N GLY A 131 -3.87 -22.27 -3.33
CA GLY A 131 -4.95 -23.12 -2.80
C GLY A 131 -6.22 -22.38 -2.38
N SER A 132 -6.26 -21.05 -2.43
CA SER A 132 -7.47 -20.28 -2.14
C SER A 132 -8.41 -20.21 -3.35
N GLN A 133 -9.54 -20.91 -3.28
CA GLN A 133 -10.61 -20.78 -4.32
C GLN A 133 -11.18 -19.37 -4.39
N TYR A 134 -11.08 -18.58 -3.32
CA TYR A 134 -11.56 -17.20 -3.25
C TYR A 134 -10.60 -16.19 -3.87
N GLY A 135 -9.33 -16.55 -4.05
CA GLY A 135 -8.31 -15.66 -4.63
C GLY A 135 -8.68 -15.16 -6.04
N LEU A 136 -9.24 -16.04 -6.87
CA LEU A 136 -9.64 -15.70 -8.26
C LEU A 136 -10.82 -14.72 -8.32
N TYR A 137 -11.80 -14.83 -7.42
CA TYR A 137 -12.92 -13.88 -7.37
C TYR A 137 -12.46 -12.47 -6.96
N GLY A 138 -11.56 -12.38 -5.97
CA GLY A 138 -10.97 -11.11 -5.56
C GLY A 138 -10.20 -10.41 -6.67
N VAL A 139 -9.51 -11.17 -7.52
CA VAL A 139 -8.79 -10.62 -8.70
C VAL A 139 -9.75 -9.91 -9.66
N SER A 140 -10.89 -10.52 -9.99
CA SER A 140 -11.87 -9.92 -10.92
C SER A 140 -12.42 -8.60 -10.38
N ASP A 141 -12.73 -8.51 -9.10
CA ASP A 141 -13.22 -7.30 -8.46
C ASP A 141 -12.14 -6.22 -8.40
N LEU A 142 -10.90 -6.59 -8.07
CA LEU A 142 -9.76 -5.68 -8.10
C LEU A 142 -9.52 -5.14 -9.52
N MET A 143 -9.55 -5.98 -10.56
CA MET A 143 -9.39 -5.55 -11.95
C MET A 143 -10.48 -4.57 -12.37
N ARG A 144 -11.73 -4.81 -11.97
CA ARG A 144 -12.85 -3.87 -12.19
C ARG A 144 -12.60 -2.55 -11.46
N HIS A 145 -12.07 -2.60 -10.25
CA HIS A 145 -11.72 -1.41 -9.48
C HIS A 145 -10.57 -0.64 -10.13
N CYS A 146 -9.48 -1.30 -10.53
CA CYS A 146 -8.39 -0.70 -11.30
C CYS A 146 -8.88 0.00 -12.57
N ASN A 147 -9.81 -0.61 -13.30
CA ASN A 147 -10.39 0.01 -14.50
C ASN A 147 -11.17 1.29 -14.21
N LYS A 148 -11.79 1.41 -13.03
CA LYS A 148 -12.42 2.67 -12.59
C LYS A 148 -11.35 3.73 -12.26
N ILE A 149 -10.29 3.33 -11.55
CA ILE A 149 -9.21 4.24 -11.16
C ILE A 149 -8.38 4.72 -12.35
N ARG A 150 -8.29 3.96 -13.44
CA ARG A 150 -7.63 4.40 -14.68
C ARG A 150 -8.21 5.67 -15.29
N LYS A 151 -9.40 6.10 -14.89
CA LYS A 151 -9.94 7.43 -15.26
C LYS A 151 -9.18 8.57 -14.59
N ILE A 152 -8.64 8.33 -13.38
CA ILE A 152 -7.83 9.28 -12.60
C ILE A 152 -6.35 9.05 -12.91
N ASN A 153 -5.92 7.80 -12.95
CA ASN A 153 -4.54 7.37 -13.19
C ASN A 153 -4.45 6.47 -14.45
N PRO A 154 -4.35 7.06 -15.66
CA PRO A 154 -4.29 6.29 -16.91
C PRO A 154 -3.04 5.40 -17.03
N GLY A 155 -1.96 5.73 -16.30
CA GLY A 155 -0.70 4.99 -16.29
C GLY A 155 -0.72 3.71 -15.44
N LEU A 156 -1.78 3.46 -14.67
CA LEU A 156 -1.87 2.30 -13.81
C LEU A 156 -1.85 1.00 -14.60
N SER A 157 -0.87 0.14 -14.35
CA SER A 157 -0.70 -1.15 -15.02
C SER A 157 -0.64 -2.30 -14.02
N LEU A 158 -1.03 -3.50 -14.48
CA LEU A 158 -0.86 -4.73 -13.71
C LEU A 158 0.54 -5.28 -13.98
N LEU A 159 1.37 -5.41 -12.94
CA LEU A 159 2.68 -6.04 -13.04
C LEU A 159 2.56 -7.57 -13.09
N GLY A 160 1.64 -8.11 -12.31
CA GLY A 160 1.37 -9.54 -12.28
C GLY A 160 0.68 -10.00 -10.98
N ALA A 161 0.42 -11.30 -10.93
CA ALA A 161 -0.01 -12.00 -9.73
C ALA A 161 1.18 -12.71 -9.10
N LEU A 162 1.32 -12.61 -7.79
CA LEU A 162 2.37 -13.26 -7.01
C LEU A 162 1.75 -14.37 -6.15
N LEU A 163 2.09 -15.61 -6.44
CA LEU A 163 1.69 -16.74 -5.59
C LEU A 163 2.47 -16.68 -4.27
N ILE A 164 1.74 -16.63 -3.18
CA ILE A 164 2.28 -16.66 -1.82
C ILE A 164 1.83 -17.92 -1.10
N ARG A 165 2.60 -18.35 -0.08
CA ARG A 165 2.33 -19.56 0.71
C ARG A 165 2.14 -20.81 -0.17
N HIS A 166 2.95 -20.91 -1.23
CA HIS A 166 2.89 -22.04 -2.16
C HIS A 166 3.47 -23.28 -1.48
N ASP A 167 2.67 -24.37 -1.40
CA ASP A 167 3.10 -25.69 -0.95
C ASP A 167 2.82 -26.71 -2.06
N GLU A 168 3.86 -27.11 -2.78
CA GLU A 168 3.80 -28.07 -3.88
C GLU A 168 3.21 -29.45 -3.49
N ARG A 169 3.14 -29.74 -2.19
CA ARG A 169 2.55 -31.00 -1.67
C ARG A 169 1.02 -30.96 -1.65
N GLN A 170 0.41 -29.79 -1.68
CA GLN A 170 -1.04 -29.66 -1.69
C GLN A 170 -1.61 -29.88 -3.09
N THR A 171 -2.55 -30.82 -3.21
CA THR A 171 -3.21 -31.18 -4.49
C THR A 171 -3.90 -29.99 -5.15
N VAL A 172 -4.39 -29.03 -4.35
CA VAL A 172 -5.07 -27.81 -4.84
C VAL A 172 -4.07 -26.86 -5.51
N CYS A 173 -2.80 -26.82 -5.08
CA CYS A 173 -1.76 -26.00 -5.70
C CYS A 173 -1.46 -26.46 -7.13
N LYS A 174 -1.49 -27.76 -7.38
CA LYS A 174 -1.25 -28.36 -8.72
C LYS A 174 -2.36 -28.06 -9.74
N LEU A 175 -3.56 -27.69 -9.29
CA LEU A 175 -4.70 -27.35 -10.14
C LEU A 175 -4.66 -25.90 -10.64
N VAL A 176 -3.88 -25.02 -9.99
CA VAL A 176 -3.76 -23.60 -10.33
C VAL A 176 -2.63 -23.35 -11.33
N GLU A 177 -1.69 -24.28 -11.48
CA GLU A 177 -0.56 -24.18 -12.43
C GLU A 177 -0.92 -24.61 -13.88
N ASN A 178 -2.09 -25.18 -14.10
CA ASN A 178 -2.63 -25.56 -15.42
C ASN A 178 -3.77 -24.60 -15.83
#